data_22fd8476e49545e415c9515f9e15ebc4
#
_entry.id   22fd8476e49545e415c9515f9e15ebc4
#
_cell.length_a   1.000
_cell.length_b   1.000
_cell.length_c   1.000
_cell.angle_alpha   90.00
_cell.angle_beta   90.00
_cell.angle_gamma   90.00
#
_symmetry.space_group_name_H-M   'P 1'
#
loop_
_entity.id
_entity.type
_entity.pdbx_description
1 polymer ?
#
loop_
_entity_poly.entity_id
_entity_poly.type
_entity_poly.pdbx_seq_one_letter_code
_entity_poly.pdbx_strand_id
1 'polypeptide(L)'
;PNITEDGEYRKRVEEQKRLIEEYNRQTEEEHFTGMHSTVKARRIEIIEGDYEPDCFYAAAKNLEKCPEGGERCFRCYELRLRKTAELAAEKKFDCFTTTLTISPLKNAGKLNEIGEELEKEYGVFFLPSDFKKKNGYKRSIELSAQFGLYRQDYCGCIYSKREREEKGER
;
A
#
# COMPACT_ATOMS: atom_id res chain seq x y z
N PRO A 1 6.70 5.56 5.43
CA PRO A 1 7.64 6.68 5.26
C PRO A 1 7.23 7.69 4.18
N ASN A 2 6.51 7.28 3.10
CA ASN A 2 6.20 8.15 1.97
C ASN A 2 5.03 9.14 2.19
N ILE A 3 4.25 8.99 3.23
CA ILE A 3 3.20 9.96 3.60
C ILE A 3 3.88 11.07 4.37
N THR A 4 3.96 12.25 3.76
CA THR A 4 4.80 13.34 4.26
C THR A 4 4.07 14.30 5.20
N GLU A 5 2.75 14.28 5.22
CA GLU A 5 1.93 15.07 6.13
C GLU A 5 1.40 14.22 7.29
N ASP A 6 1.69 14.62 8.52
CA ASP A 6 1.30 13.88 9.73
C ASP A 6 -0.22 13.66 9.82
N GLY A 7 -1.02 14.69 9.54
CA GLY A 7 -2.48 14.57 9.55
C GLY A 7 -3.01 13.56 8.54
N GLU A 8 -2.44 13.51 7.33
CA GLU A 8 -2.80 12.53 6.31
C GLU A 8 -2.33 11.12 6.70
N TYR A 9 -1.15 11.01 7.32
CA TYR A 9 -0.65 9.73 7.83
C TYR A 9 -1.62 9.17 8.89
N ARG A 10 -1.96 9.94 9.91
CA ARG A 10 -2.87 9.52 10.98
C ARG A 10 -4.23 9.13 10.44
N LYS A 11 -4.80 9.94 9.55
CA LYS A 11 -6.08 9.64 8.91
C LYS A 11 -6.08 8.29 8.21
N ARG A 12 -5.00 7.96 7.47
CA ARG A 12 -4.88 6.66 6.77
C ARG A 12 -4.68 5.50 7.72
N VAL A 13 -3.95 5.70 8.82
CA VAL A 13 -3.75 4.67 9.84
C VAL A 13 -5.09 4.33 10.52
N GLU A 14 -5.84 5.33 10.96
CA GLU A 14 -7.13 5.13 11.61
C GLU A 14 -8.15 4.47 10.66
N GLU A 15 -8.16 4.89 9.40
CA GLU A 15 -9.03 4.28 8.40
C GLU A 15 -8.68 2.81 8.12
N GLN A 16 -7.39 2.48 8.11
CA GLN A 16 -6.93 1.10 7.95
C GLN A 16 -7.31 0.24 9.15
N LYS A 17 -7.17 0.76 10.38
CA LYS A 17 -7.60 0.08 11.60
C LYS A 17 -9.11 -0.21 11.57
N ARG A 18 -9.91 0.81 11.27
CA ARG A 18 -11.37 0.70 11.17
C ARG A 18 -11.79 -0.38 10.16
N LEU A 19 -11.15 -0.41 8.99
CA LEU A 19 -11.42 -1.43 7.97
C LEU A 19 -11.11 -2.84 8.47
N ILE A 20 -9.96 -3.03 9.12
CA ILE A 20 -9.52 -4.35 9.59
C ILE A 20 -10.39 -4.81 10.77
N GLU A 21 -10.78 -3.92 11.68
CA GLU A 21 -11.71 -4.22 12.76
C GLU A 21 -13.05 -4.70 12.21
N GLU A 22 -13.62 -4.01 11.22
CA GLU A 22 -14.87 -4.40 10.58
C GLU A 22 -14.72 -5.74 9.83
N TYR A 23 -13.61 -5.93 9.10
CA TYR A 23 -13.32 -7.21 8.45
C TYR A 23 -13.26 -8.36 9.48
N ASN A 24 -12.55 -8.16 10.59
CA ASN A 24 -12.41 -9.17 11.64
C ASN A 24 -13.74 -9.49 12.30
N ARG A 25 -14.58 -8.48 12.55
CA ARG A 25 -15.95 -8.66 13.05
C ARG A 25 -16.77 -9.54 12.09
N GLN A 26 -16.76 -9.24 10.79
CA GLN A 26 -17.46 -10.05 9.78
C GLN A 26 -16.90 -11.48 9.69
N THR A 27 -15.61 -11.65 9.94
CA THR A 27 -14.97 -12.98 9.98
C THR A 27 -15.47 -13.82 11.16
N GLU A 28 -15.63 -13.22 12.32
CA GLU A 28 -16.11 -13.87 13.53
C GLU A 28 -17.60 -14.21 13.44
N GLU A 29 -18.39 -13.36 12.81
CA GLU A 29 -19.83 -13.56 12.58
C GLU A 29 -20.13 -14.48 11.37
N GLU A 30 -19.11 -14.99 10.67
CA GLU A 30 -19.22 -15.74 9.40
C GLU A 30 -20.04 -15.00 8.32
N HIS A 31 -20.11 -13.66 8.42
CA HIS A 31 -20.93 -12.80 7.56
C HIS A 31 -20.04 -11.90 6.71
N PHE A 32 -19.70 -12.35 5.49
CA PHE A 32 -18.97 -11.51 4.54
C PHE A 32 -19.88 -10.81 3.56
N THR A 33 -19.94 -9.49 3.69
CA THR A 33 -20.69 -8.67 2.75
C THR A 33 -20.00 -8.67 1.38
N GLY A 34 -20.61 -9.37 0.41
CA GLY A 34 -20.20 -9.34 -1.00
C GLY A 34 -18.98 -10.20 -1.38
N MET A 35 -18.59 -11.15 -0.56
CA MET A 35 -17.59 -12.15 -0.93
C MET A 35 -18.20 -13.52 -1.12
N HIS A 36 -18.09 -14.05 -2.35
CA HIS A 36 -18.29 -15.46 -2.65
C HIS A 36 -16.93 -16.13 -2.73
N SER A 37 -16.40 -16.59 -1.60
CA SER A 37 -15.13 -17.30 -1.54
C SER A 37 -15.34 -18.68 -0.95
N THR A 38 -14.71 -19.68 -1.55
CA THR A 38 -14.59 -21.03 -0.99
C THR A 38 -13.50 -21.12 0.07
N VAL A 39 -12.71 -20.05 0.24
CA VAL A 39 -11.62 -19.98 1.23
C VAL A 39 -12.16 -19.39 2.51
N LYS A 40 -11.95 -20.12 3.61
CA LYS A 40 -12.32 -19.64 4.96
C LYS A 40 -11.51 -18.37 5.28
N ALA A 41 -12.22 -17.30 5.60
CA ALA A 41 -11.60 -16.06 6.04
C ALA A 41 -10.85 -16.24 7.36
N ARG A 42 -9.77 -15.49 7.55
CA ARG A 42 -8.97 -15.50 8.75
C ARG A 42 -8.85 -14.09 9.30
N ARG A 43 -8.72 -13.97 10.60
CA ARG A 43 -8.45 -12.70 11.27
C ARG A 43 -7.16 -12.07 10.74
N ILE A 44 -7.18 -10.75 10.59
CA ILE A 44 -6.03 -9.93 10.18
C ILE A 44 -5.49 -9.20 11.41
N GLU A 45 -4.18 -9.22 11.59
CA GLU A 45 -3.47 -8.43 12.60
C GLU A 45 -2.86 -7.17 11.97
N ILE A 46 -2.76 -6.11 12.77
CA ILE A 46 -2.15 -4.85 12.37
C ILE A 46 -0.82 -4.68 13.11
N ILE A 47 0.21 -4.39 12.36
CA ILE A 47 1.48 -3.90 12.90
C ILE A 47 1.68 -2.49 12.35
N GLU A 48 1.65 -1.50 13.22
CA GLU A 48 1.87 -0.11 12.83
C GLU A 48 3.33 0.11 12.46
N GLY A 49 3.56 0.78 11.34
CA GLY A 49 4.89 1.23 10.96
C GLY A 49 5.16 2.63 11.53
N ASP A 50 6.44 2.97 11.63
CA ASP A 50 6.87 4.28 12.10
C ASP A 50 6.55 5.39 11.10
N TYR A 51 6.25 6.58 11.63
CA TYR A 51 6.13 7.80 10.85
C TYR A 51 7.52 8.41 10.62
N GLU A 52 8.13 8.09 9.50
CA GLU A 52 9.50 8.47 9.14
C GLU A 52 9.55 9.18 7.77
N PRO A 53 8.99 10.39 7.63
CA PRO A 53 8.99 11.09 6.34
C PRO A 53 10.41 11.46 5.87
N ASP A 54 11.35 11.66 6.78
CA ASP A 54 12.75 11.99 6.45
C ASP A 54 13.43 10.89 5.63
N CYS A 55 13.12 9.62 5.88
CA CYS A 55 13.59 8.50 5.06
C CYS A 55 13.14 8.63 3.60
N PHE A 56 11.91 9.08 3.38
CA PHE A 56 11.40 9.34 2.04
C PHE A 56 12.08 10.55 1.40
N TYR A 57 12.27 11.64 2.12
CA TYR A 57 12.96 12.82 1.59
C TYR A 57 14.41 12.50 1.20
N ALA A 58 15.11 11.71 2.02
CA ALA A 58 16.45 11.23 1.69
C ALA A 58 16.47 10.39 0.42
N ALA A 59 15.54 9.45 0.26
CA ALA A 59 15.41 8.61 -0.93
C ALA A 59 14.99 9.39 -2.20
N ALA A 60 14.25 10.50 -2.03
CA ALA A 60 13.80 11.37 -3.12
C ALA A 60 14.79 12.48 -3.49
N LYS A 61 15.91 12.60 -2.78
CA LYS A 61 16.93 13.64 -3.01
C LYS A 61 17.43 13.60 -4.45
N ASN A 62 17.48 14.77 -5.10
CA ASN A 62 17.82 14.98 -6.50
C ASN A 62 16.78 14.41 -7.51
N LEU A 63 15.64 13.91 -7.05
CA LEU A 63 14.56 13.38 -7.87
C LEU A 63 13.25 14.20 -7.70
N GLU A 64 13.32 15.38 -7.11
CA GLU A 64 12.17 16.24 -6.76
C GLU A 64 11.34 16.58 -8.00
N LYS A 65 12.02 16.80 -9.14
CA LYS A 65 11.39 17.15 -10.42
C LYS A 65 11.00 15.93 -11.26
N CYS A 66 11.29 14.72 -10.76
CA CYS A 66 10.91 13.50 -11.46
C CYS A 66 9.38 13.32 -11.42
N PRO A 67 8.70 13.08 -12.55
CA PRO A 67 7.24 12.93 -12.58
C PRO A 67 6.76 11.72 -11.77
N GLU A 68 5.48 11.69 -11.42
CA GLU A 68 4.86 10.51 -10.82
C GLU A 68 4.99 9.30 -11.77
N GLY A 69 5.35 8.14 -11.21
CA GLY A 69 5.64 6.92 -11.96
C GLY A 69 7.09 6.76 -12.41
N GLY A 70 7.94 7.80 -12.26
CA GLY A 70 9.37 7.75 -12.60
C GLY A 70 10.26 7.27 -11.45
N GLU A 71 11.57 7.55 -11.55
CA GLU A 71 12.63 7.05 -10.64
C GLU A 71 12.35 7.37 -9.16
N ARG A 72 11.86 8.58 -8.85
CA ARG A 72 11.44 8.94 -7.47
C ARG A 72 10.44 7.93 -6.91
N CYS A 73 9.48 7.49 -7.72
CA CYS A 73 8.49 6.50 -7.30
C CYS A 73 9.11 5.12 -7.13
N PHE A 74 10.10 4.74 -7.94
CA PHE A 74 10.81 3.47 -7.79
C PHE A 74 11.61 3.41 -6.50
N ARG A 75 12.31 4.48 -6.13
CA ARG A 75 12.96 4.61 -4.81
C ARG A 75 11.96 4.52 -3.65
N CYS A 76 10.78 5.13 -3.82
CA CYS A 76 9.70 5.03 -2.84
C CYS A 76 9.17 3.59 -2.71
N TYR A 77 9.06 2.84 -3.80
CA TYR A 77 8.63 1.43 -3.75
C TYR A 77 9.65 0.59 -3.00
N GLU A 78 10.94 0.74 -3.32
CA GLU A 78 12.02 0.05 -2.63
C GLU A 78 12.02 0.35 -1.14
N LEU A 79 11.99 1.62 -0.74
CA LEU A 79 11.94 2.03 0.66
C LEU A 79 10.81 1.35 1.44
N ARG A 80 9.62 1.26 0.84
CA ARG A 80 8.44 0.68 1.48
C ARG A 80 8.48 -0.83 1.54
N LEU A 81 8.85 -1.47 0.42
CA LEU A 81 8.95 -2.94 0.35
C LEU A 81 10.09 -3.46 1.23
N ARG A 82 11.20 -2.75 1.31
CA ARG A 82 12.33 -3.08 2.20
C ARG A 82 11.89 -3.13 3.66
N LYS A 83 11.19 -2.10 4.15
CA LYS A 83 10.61 -2.11 5.52
C LYS A 83 9.66 -3.29 5.75
N THR A 84 8.89 -3.67 4.73
CA THR A 84 8.00 -4.83 4.83
C THR A 84 8.78 -6.15 4.85
N ALA A 85 9.82 -6.29 4.03
CA ALA A 85 10.66 -7.49 3.99
C ALA A 85 11.48 -7.66 5.29
N GLU A 86 12.05 -6.58 5.81
CA GLU A 86 12.74 -6.55 7.13
C GLU A 86 11.82 -7.07 8.24
N LEU A 87 10.61 -6.49 8.34
CA LEU A 87 9.63 -6.90 9.33
C LEU A 87 9.18 -8.35 9.13
N ALA A 88 9.00 -8.79 7.88
CA ALA A 88 8.63 -10.15 7.58
C ALA A 88 9.71 -11.16 8.00
N ALA A 89 10.98 -10.84 7.79
CA ALA A 89 12.09 -11.65 8.23
C ALA A 89 12.20 -11.69 9.77
N GLU A 90 12.13 -10.52 10.42
CA GLU A 90 12.18 -10.41 11.88
C GLU A 90 11.07 -11.22 12.56
N LYS A 91 9.84 -11.09 12.06
CA LYS A 91 8.66 -11.75 12.62
C LYS A 91 8.45 -13.19 12.10
N LYS A 92 9.33 -13.67 11.21
CA LYS A 92 9.29 -15.02 10.62
C LYS A 92 7.98 -15.30 9.87
N PHE A 93 7.51 -14.34 9.09
CA PHE A 93 6.40 -14.57 8.18
C PHE A 93 6.83 -15.47 7.02
N ASP A 94 5.90 -16.28 6.50
CA ASP A 94 6.15 -17.18 5.37
C ASP A 94 6.38 -16.40 4.07
N CYS A 95 5.71 -15.24 3.91
CA CYS A 95 5.81 -14.41 2.72
C CYS A 95 5.44 -12.95 3.02
N PHE A 96 5.81 -12.06 2.09
CA PHE A 96 5.34 -10.69 2.07
C PHE A 96 4.85 -10.29 0.67
N THR A 97 4.05 -9.25 0.59
CA THR A 97 3.53 -8.70 -0.67
C THR A 97 3.16 -7.23 -0.52
N THR A 98 2.57 -6.64 -1.57
CA THR A 98 2.08 -5.27 -1.54
C THR A 98 0.74 -5.12 -2.24
N THR A 99 -0.15 -4.31 -1.68
CA THR A 99 -1.40 -3.90 -2.31
C THR A 99 -1.26 -2.68 -3.22
N LEU A 100 -0.05 -2.11 -3.36
CA LEU A 100 0.19 -0.96 -4.22
C LEU A 100 -0.20 -1.20 -5.67
N THR A 101 -0.11 -2.45 -6.12
CA THR A 101 -0.43 -2.86 -7.50
C THR A 101 -1.90 -2.71 -7.86
N ILE A 102 -2.79 -2.39 -6.90
CA ILE A 102 -4.21 -2.08 -7.17
C ILE A 102 -4.38 -0.75 -7.90
N SER A 103 -3.48 0.21 -7.69
CA SER A 103 -3.55 1.52 -8.33
C SER A 103 -3.12 1.45 -9.79
N PRO A 104 -3.91 2.02 -10.74
CA PRO A 104 -3.53 2.11 -12.15
C PRO A 104 -2.28 2.97 -12.37
N LEU A 105 -1.99 3.91 -11.45
CA LEU A 105 -0.83 4.81 -11.51
C LEU A 105 0.47 4.17 -11.03
N LYS A 106 0.44 2.92 -10.55
CA LYS A 106 1.62 2.22 -10.03
C LYS A 106 2.10 1.15 -11.00
N ASN A 107 3.41 1.12 -11.22
CA ASN A 107 4.05 0.13 -12.08
C ASN A 107 4.17 -1.21 -11.34
N ALA A 108 3.26 -2.15 -11.64
CA ALA A 108 3.23 -3.46 -11.00
C ALA A 108 4.47 -4.30 -11.36
N GLY A 109 4.99 -4.18 -12.59
CA GLY A 109 6.22 -4.87 -12.99
C GLY A 109 7.40 -4.46 -12.13
N LYS A 110 7.61 -3.13 -11.96
CA LYS A 110 8.71 -2.62 -11.11
C LYS A 110 8.54 -2.96 -9.62
N LEU A 111 7.30 -2.97 -9.12
CA LEU A 111 7.01 -3.40 -7.74
C LEU A 111 7.37 -4.87 -7.53
N ASN A 112 7.03 -5.74 -8.48
CA ASN A 112 7.35 -7.16 -8.40
C ASN A 112 8.86 -7.41 -8.54
N GLU A 113 9.54 -6.74 -9.47
CA GLU A 113 11.00 -6.80 -9.62
C GLU A 113 11.73 -6.46 -8.30
N ILE A 114 11.36 -5.34 -7.66
CA ILE A 114 11.93 -4.94 -6.36
C ILE A 114 11.61 -5.98 -5.29
N GLY A 115 10.38 -6.49 -5.26
CA GLY A 115 9.98 -7.52 -4.29
C GLY A 115 10.79 -8.81 -4.40
N GLU A 116 11.06 -9.27 -5.63
CA GLU A 116 11.88 -10.46 -5.93
C GLU A 116 13.37 -10.24 -5.58
N GLU A 117 13.89 -9.01 -5.72
CA GLU A 117 15.23 -8.66 -5.27
C GLU A 117 15.33 -8.72 -3.74
N LEU A 118 14.34 -8.16 -3.04
CA LEU A 118 14.28 -8.18 -1.58
C LEU A 118 14.04 -9.59 -1.01
N GLU A 119 13.33 -10.47 -1.71
CA GLU A 119 13.23 -11.89 -1.36
C GLU A 119 14.60 -12.52 -1.24
N LYS A 120 15.49 -12.28 -2.23
CA LYS A 120 16.85 -12.82 -2.22
C LYS A 120 17.70 -12.25 -1.09
N GLU A 121 17.48 -10.97 -0.76
CA GLU A 121 18.24 -10.28 0.29
C GLU A 121 17.83 -10.73 1.70
N TYR A 122 16.52 -10.86 1.95
CA TYR A 122 15.96 -11.13 3.29
C TYR A 122 15.57 -12.60 3.53
N GLY A 123 15.56 -13.43 2.47
CA GLY A 123 15.22 -14.85 2.60
C GLY A 123 13.75 -15.14 2.92
N VAL A 124 12.85 -14.18 2.66
CA VAL A 124 11.41 -14.32 2.84
C VAL A 124 10.72 -14.26 1.47
N PHE A 125 9.89 -15.22 1.15
CA PHE A 125 9.22 -15.30 -0.15
C PHE A 125 8.40 -14.05 -0.46
N PHE A 126 8.62 -13.44 -1.63
CA PHE A 126 7.78 -12.36 -2.13
C PHE A 126 6.64 -12.93 -2.98
N LEU A 127 5.40 -12.60 -2.65
CA LEU A 127 4.23 -12.99 -3.44
C LEU A 127 3.94 -11.92 -4.52
N PRO A 128 4.32 -12.15 -5.79
CA PRO A 128 4.08 -11.22 -6.87
C PRO A 128 2.59 -10.97 -7.09
N SER A 129 2.22 -9.74 -7.39
CA SER A 129 0.81 -9.39 -7.55
C SER A 129 0.59 -8.31 -8.63
N ASP A 130 -0.61 -8.32 -9.21
CA ASP A 130 -1.14 -7.23 -10.02
C ASP A 130 -2.65 -7.12 -9.77
N PHE A 131 -3.00 -6.56 -8.62
CA PHE A 131 -4.38 -6.50 -8.13
C PHE A 131 -5.32 -5.64 -8.98
N LYS A 132 -4.81 -4.80 -9.90
CA LYS A 132 -5.67 -4.05 -10.83
C LYS A 132 -6.25 -4.90 -11.96
N LYS A 133 -5.61 -6.06 -12.26
CA LYS A 133 -6.11 -7.02 -13.26
C LYS A 133 -7.46 -7.62 -12.85
N LYS A 134 -8.15 -8.25 -13.80
CA LYS A 134 -9.45 -8.92 -13.61
C LYS A 134 -10.49 -8.03 -12.92
N ASN A 135 -10.53 -6.73 -13.31
CA ASN A 135 -11.41 -5.71 -12.72
C ASN A 135 -11.11 -5.39 -11.22
N GLY A 136 -9.97 -5.75 -10.69
CA GLY A 136 -9.64 -5.53 -9.29
C GLY A 136 -9.70 -4.06 -8.87
N TYR A 137 -9.26 -3.13 -9.73
CA TYR A 137 -9.39 -1.70 -9.45
C TYR A 137 -10.87 -1.27 -9.33
N LYS A 138 -11.73 -1.70 -10.26
CA LYS A 138 -13.18 -1.46 -10.18
C LYS A 138 -13.75 -2.04 -8.88
N ARG A 139 -13.37 -3.28 -8.55
CA ARG A 139 -13.81 -3.92 -7.31
C ARG A 139 -13.36 -3.16 -6.06
N SER A 140 -12.16 -2.57 -6.07
CA SER A 140 -11.68 -1.73 -4.95
C SER A 140 -12.53 -0.47 -4.74
N ILE A 141 -13.07 0.11 -5.82
CA ILE A 141 -14.00 1.26 -5.74
C ILE A 141 -15.31 0.84 -5.08
N GLU A 142 -15.88 -0.27 -5.55
CA GLU A 142 -17.14 -0.83 -5.02
C GLU A 142 -17.00 -1.15 -3.52
N LEU A 143 -15.93 -1.84 -3.13
CA LEU A 143 -15.66 -2.16 -1.73
C LEU A 143 -15.42 -0.90 -0.88
N SER A 144 -14.71 0.09 -1.42
CA SER A 144 -14.51 1.36 -0.71
C SER A 144 -15.84 2.07 -0.43
N ALA A 145 -16.76 2.06 -1.39
CA ALA A 145 -18.09 2.64 -1.19
C ALA A 145 -18.90 1.82 -0.17
N GLN A 146 -18.87 0.49 -0.26
CA GLN A 146 -19.57 -0.43 0.63
C GLN A 146 -19.14 -0.27 2.11
N PHE A 147 -17.82 -0.12 2.35
CA PHE A 147 -17.26 0.08 3.69
C PHE A 147 -17.15 1.57 4.10
N GLY A 148 -17.64 2.49 3.26
CA GLY A 148 -17.56 3.93 3.51
C GLY A 148 -16.13 4.43 3.73
N LEU A 149 -15.15 3.91 2.95
CA LEU A 149 -13.74 4.19 3.16
C LEU A 149 -13.35 5.58 2.63
N TYR A 150 -12.47 6.23 3.37
CA TYR A 150 -11.72 7.37 2.85
C TYR A 150 -10.89 6.95 1.64
N ARG A 151 -11.17 7.53 0.50
CA ARG A 151 -10.36 7.33 -0.70
C ARG A 151 -9.39 8.49 -0.89
N GLN A 152 -8.12 8.18 -0.70
CA GLN A 152 -7.07 9.15 -1.00
C GLN A 152 -7.04 9.46 -2.50
N ASP A 153 -6.79 10.69 -2.80
CA ASP A 153 -6.71 11.21 -4.16
C ASP A 153 -5.27 11.41 -4.67
N TYR A 154 -4.27 11.25 -3.79
CA TYR A 154 -2.85 11.23 -4.13
C TYR A 154 -2.10 10.14 -3.34
N CYS A 155 -0.85 9.83 -3.71
CA CYS A 155 -0.13 8.70 -3.09
C CYS A 155 0.33 8.94 -1.63
N GLY A 156 0.26 10.18 -1.14
CA GLY A 156 0.68 10.60 0.20
C GLY A 156 1.98 11.41 0.23
N CYS A 157 2.79 11.40 -0.82
CA CYS A 157 4.00 12.23 -0.85
C CYS A 157 3.69 13.66 -1.32
N ILE A 158 4.47 14.62 -0.81
CA ILE A 158 4.31 16.03 -1.13
C ILE A 158 4.40 16.33 -2.65
N TYR A 159 5.22 15.60 -3.39
CA TYR A 159 5.39 15.82 -4.82
C TYR A 159 4.14 15.44 -5.61
N SER A 160 3.53 14.30 -5.30
CA SER A 160 2.26 13.90 -5.93
C SER A 160 1.12 14.85 -5.56
N LYS A 161 1.13 15.41 -4.35
CA LYS A 161 0.17 16.43 -3.94
C LYS A 161 0.29 17.69 -4.79
N ARG A 162 1.51 18.23 -4.92
CA ARG A 162 1.81 19.41 -5.74
C ARG A 162 1.46 19.21 -7.21
N GLU A 163 1.83 18.07 -7.80
CA GLU A 163 1.50 17.76 -9.19
C GLU A 163 -0.01 17.75 -9.46
N ARG A 164 -0.83 17.39 -8.48
CA ARG A 164 -2.30 17.45 -8.57
C ARG A 164 -2.83 18.87 -8.44
N GLU A 165 -2.34 19.62 -7.46
CA GLU A 165 -2.72 21.01 -7.25
C GLU A 165 -2.42 21.86 -8.51
N GLU A 166 -1.27 21.65 -9.15
CA GLU A 166 -0.89 22.30 -10.39
C GLU A 166 -1.79 21.93 -11.58
N LYS A 167 -2.28 20.69 -11.64
CA LYS A 167 -3.23 20.24 -12.68
C LYS A 167 -4.67 20.70 -12.45
N GLY A 168 -4.96 21.32 -11.32
CA GLY A 168 -6.33 21.74 -10.94
C GLY A 168 -7.29 20.59 -10.63
N GLU A 169 -6.77 19.38 -10.43
CA GLU A 169 -7.55 18.23 -10.00
C GLU A 169 -7.77 18.32 -8.48
N ARG A 170 -8.98 18.72 -8.06
CA ARG A 170 -9.43 18.72 -6.65
C ARG A 170 -10.25 17.48 -6.33
#